data_0182dbd351e99432ef283e7ba053dd62
#
_entry.id   0182dbd351e99432ef283e7ba053dd62
#
_cell.length_a   1.000
_cell.length_b   1.000
_cell.length_c   1.000
_cell.angle_alpha   90.00
_cell.angle_beta   90.00
_cell.angle_gamma   90.00
#
_symmetry.space_group_name_H-M   'P 1'
#
loop_
_entity.id
_entity.type
_entity.pdbx_description
1 polymer ?
#
loop_
_entity_poly.entity_id
_entity_poly.type
_entity_poly.pdbx_seq_one_letter_code
_entity_poly.pdbx_strand_id
1 'polypeptide(L)'
;RRVARDEDPVELGVQLLARLEHAELSLPEVVDRIETVSTHPETTRAILEEAERRGHIRRDGETVTPVSGRFLSFESEVVSREGDFECRRCGASISTGYFMNLAAGEHGPFGSSCIRKVTGRE
;
A
#
# COMPACT_ATOMS: atom_id res chain seq x y z
N ARG A 1 -12.75 3.95 -21.29
CA ARG A 1 -12.40 3.91 -20.70
C ARG A 1 -11.77 3.55 -20.18
N ARG A 2 -11.36 3.32 -20.12
CA ARG A 2 -10.72 3.19 -19.55
C ARG A 2 -10.11 3.02 -18.74
N VAL A 3 -9.46 2.90 -18.89
CA VAL A 3 -8.61 2.98 -18.01
C VAL A 3 -8.86 2.61 -16.65
N ALA A 4 -9.89 2.37 -16.38
CA ALA A 4 -10.30 2.07 -15.08
C ALA A 4 -9.65 0.86 -14.48
N ARG A 5 -9.07 0.00 -15.24
CA ARG A 5 -8.46 -1.16 -14.65
C ARG A 5 -7.22 -0.83 -13.89
N ASP A 6 -6.59 0.29 -14.21
CA ASP A 6 -5.46 0.72 -13.41
C ASP A 6 -5.89 1.11 -12.03
N GLU A 7 -7.20 1.24 -11.82
CA GLU A 7 -7.71 1.71 -10.56
C GLU A 7 -8.54 0.69 -9.87
N ASP A 8 -8.33 -0.58 -10.20
CA ASP A 8 -8.98 -1.65 -9.46
C ASP A 8 -8.49 -1.60 -8.02
N PRO A 9 -9.32 -1.18 -7.07
CA PRO A 9 -8.84 -1.00 -5.70
C PRO A 9 -8.45 -2.31 -5.05
N VAL A 10 -9.10 -3.42 -5.40
CA VAL A 10 -8.73 -4.68 -4.80
C VAL A 10 -7.36 -5.09 -5.27
N GLU A 11 -7.13 -5.04 -6.57
CA GLU A 11 -5.83 -5.44 -7.09
C GLU A 11 -4.73 -4.51 -6.60
N LEU A 12 -5.01 -3.22 -6.56
CA LEU A 12 -4.03 -2.26 -6.07
C LEU A 12 -3.69 -2.54 -4.61
N GLY A 13 -4.71 -2.79 -3.80
CA GLY A 13 -4.48 -3.07 -2.39
C GLY A 13 -3.72 -4.36 -2.17
N VAL A 14 -4.03 -5.39 -2.95
CA VAL A 14 -3.32 -6.65 -2.84
C VAL A 14 -1.84 -6.45 -3.17
N GLN A 15 -1.56 -5.69 -4.21
CA GLN A 15 -0.17 -5.46 -4.58
C GLN A 15 0.54 -4.59 -3.57
N LEU A 16 -0.18 -3.65 -2.94
CA LEU A 16 0.39 -2.87 -1.85
C LEU A 16 0.83 -3.79 -0.72
N LEU A 17 -0.04 -4.70 -0.31
CA LEU A 17 0.30 -5.62 0.78
C LEU A 17 1.45 -6.54 0.41
N ALA A 18 1.58 -6.89 -0.86
CA ALA A 18 2.67 -7.74 -1.31
C ALA A 18 4.03 -7.05 -1.24
N ARG A 19 4.03 -5.72 -1.13
CA ARG A 19 5.28 -4.95 -1.12
C ARG A 19 5.69 -4.49 0.27
N LEU A 20 4.93 -4.84 1.29
CA LEU A 20 5.25 -4.40 2.64
C LEU A 20 6.51 -5.08 3.12
N GLU A 21 7.34 -4.34 3.84
CA GLU A 21 8.62 -4.84 4.33
C GLU A 21 8.62 -5.00 5.85
N HIS A 22 7.44 -4.94 6.46
CA HIS A 22 7.32 -5.08 7.91
C HIS A 22 7.54 -6.53 8.31
N ALA A 23 8.07 -6.72 9.53
CA ALA A 23 8.17 -8.07 10.06
C ALA A 23 6.79 -8.60 10.40
N GLU A 24 5.98 -7.75 11.05
CA GLU A 24 4.59 -8.09 11.30
C GLU A 24 3.84 -6.81 11.62
N LEU A 25 2.53 -6.88 11.48
CA LEU A 25 1.67 -5.72 11.69
C LEU A 25 0.44 -6.18 12.46
N SER A 26 -0.16 -5.26 13.22
CA SER A 26 -1.47 -5.53 13.76
C SER A 26 -2.49 -5.34 12.64
N LEU A 27 -3.66 -5.93 12.81
CA LEU A 27 -4.72 -5.78 11.83
C LEU A 27 -5.09 -4.31 11.63
N PRO A 28 -5.25 -3.49 12.69
CA PRO A 28 -5.52 -2.08 12.44
C PRO A 28 -4.43 -1.37 11.63
N GLU A 29 -3.18 -1.77 11.80
CA GLU A 29 -2.11 -1.16 11.03
C GLU A 29 -2.23 -1.52 9.55
N VAL A 30 -2.61 -2.77 9.26
CA VAL A 30 -2.81 -3.17 7.88
C VAL A 30 -3.99 -2.42 7.28
N VAL A 31 -5.07 -2.28 8.03
CA VAL A 31 -6.24 -1.56 7.56
C VAL A 31 -5.86 -0.10 7.26
N ASP A 32 -5.01 0.50 8.10
CA ASP A 32 -4.56 1.86 7.85
C ASP A 32 -3.90 1.98 6.47
N ARG A 33 -3.08 0.99 6.09
CA ARG A 33 -2.45 1.01 4.78
C ARG A 33 -3.47 0.79 3.67
N ILE A 34 -4.41 -0.11 3.90
CA ILE A 34 -5.44 -0.37 2.90
C ILE A 34 -6.31 0.85 2.68
N GLU A 35 -6.55 1.64 3.73
CA GLU A 35 -7.40 2.80 3.61
C GLU A 35 -6.78 3.89 2.74
N THR A 36 -5.49 3.81 2.45
CA THR A 36 -4.91 4.71 1.46
C THR A 36 -5.41 4.36 0.06
N VAL A 37 -5.92 3.14 -0.13
CA VAL A 37 -6.51 2.72 -1.39
C VAL A 37 -8.01 2.97 -1.39
N SER A 38 -8.69 2.52 -0.36
CA SER A 38 -10.14 2.63 -0.29
C SER A 38 -10.58 2.55 1.16
N THR A 39 -11.60 3.34 1.51
CA THR A 39 -12.16 3.30 2.85
C THR A 39 -13.43 2.46 2.92
N HIS A 40 -13.81 1.80 1.83
CA HIS A 40 -14.99 0.94 1.84
C HIS A 40 -14.69 -0.37 2.55
N PRO A 41 -15.49 -0.74 3.57
CA PRO A 41 -15.20 -1.97 4.32
C PRO A 41 -15.21 -3.23 3.45
N GLU A 42 -16.07 -3.27 2.45
CA GLU A 42 -16.12 -4.44 1.57
C GLU A 42 -14.84 -4.58 0.77
N THR A 43 -14.30 -3.45 0.31
CA THR A 43 -13.05 -3.47 -0.43
C THR A 43 -11.91 -3.88 0.48
N THR A 44 -11.89 -3.38 1.72
CA THR A 44 -10.88 -3.77 2.68
C THR A 44 -10.89 -5.27 2.91
N ARG A 45 -12.08 -5.84 3.12
CA ARG A 45 -12.20 -7.28 3.33
C ARG A 45 -11.72 -8.06 2.12
N ALA A 46 -12.11 -7.61 0.92
CA ALA A 46 -11.70 -8.30 -0.30
C ALA A 46 -10.19 -8.27 -0.47
N ILE A 47 -9.55 -7.14 -0.15
CA ILE A 47 -8.10 -7.03 -0.25
C ILE A 47 -7.42 -8.00 0.70
N LEU A 48 -7.89 -8.04 1.95
CA LEU A 48 -7.29 -8.93 2.94
C LEU A 48 -7.44 -10.38 2.53
N GLU A 49 -8.64 -10.77 2.08
CA GLU A 49 -8.88 -12.15 1.72
C GLU A 49 -8.08 -12.56 0.50
N GLU A 50 -8.00 -11.68 -0.48
CA GLU A 50 -7.27 -12.02 -1.70
C GLU A 50 -5.77 -12.05 -1.45
N ALA A 51 -5.25 -11.13 -0.64
CA ALA A 51 -3.82 -11.15 -0.33
C ALA A 51 -3.45 -12.41 0.43
N GLU A 52 -4.32 -12.84 1.34
CA GLU A 52 -4.07 -14.06 2.09
C GLU A 52 -4.16 -15.28 1.17
N ARG A 53 -5.14 -15.29 0.28
CA ARG A 53 -5.31 -16.40 -0.64
C ARG A 53 -4.11 -16.54 -1.57
N ARG A 54 -3.53 -15.44 -1.98
CA ARG A 54 -2.35 -15.46 -2.86
C ARG A 54 -1.05 -15.71 -2.11
N GLY A 55 -1.12 -15.74 -0.78
CA GLY A 55 0.07 -16.01 0.01
C GLY A 55 0.95 -14.80 0.27
N HIS A 56 0.42 -13.59 0.06
CA HIS A 56 1.20 -12.39 0.34
C HIS A 56 1.23 -12.05 1.81
N ILE A 57 0.21 -12.46 2.57
CA ILE A 57 0.16 -12.22 4.00
C ILE A 57 -0.34 -13.48 4.69
N ARG A 58 -0.02 -13.57 5.97
CA ARG A 58 -0.54 -14.61 6.85
C ARG A 58 -1.20 -13.95 8.03
N ARG A 59 -2.39 -14.37 8.35
CA ARG A 59 -3.14 -13.79 9.45
C ARG A 59 -3.24 -14.78 10.58
N ASP A 60 -3.04 -14.28 11.80
CA ASP A 60 -3.15 -15.10 12.99
C ASP A 60 -3.78 -14.20 14.04
N GLY A 61 -5.11 -14.32 14.19
CA GLY A 61 -5.83 -13.41 15.05
C GLY A 61 -5.74 -11.99 14.52
N GLU A 62 -5.19 -11.09 15.32
CA GLU A 62 -5.04 -9.71 14.91
C GLU A 62 -3.64 -9.39 14.44
N THR A 63 -2.82 -10.40 14.25
CA THR A 63 -1.46 -10.21 13.76
C THR A 63 -1.39 -10.59 12.29
N VAL A 64 -0.81 -9.74 11.49
CA VAL A 64 -0.64 -9.97 10.07
C VAL A 64 0.85 -9.97 9.77
N THR A 65 1.31 -11.03 9.14
CA THR A 65 2.71 -11.19 8.80
C THR A 65 2.84 -11.14 7.28
N PRO A 66 3.52 -10.13 6.73
CA PRO A 66 3.80 -10.14 5.30
C PRO A 66 4.69 -11.33 4.97
N VAL A 67 4.30 -12.07 3.94
CA VAL A 67 5.01 -13.28 3.54
C VAL A 67 5.63 -13.02 2.18
N SER A 68 6.69 -12.28 2.15
CA SER A 68 7.31 -11.99 0.88
C SER A 68 8.72 -12.56 0.90
N GLY A 69 8.99 -13.42 -0.02
CA GLY A 69 10.34 -13.92 -0.18
C GLY A 69 11.17 -13.08 -1.10
N ARG A 70 10.60 -11.98 -1.60
CA ARG A 70 11.31 -11.17 -2.53
C ARG A 70 11.65 -9.83 -1.98
N PHE A 71 12.84 -9.40 -2.25
CA PHE A 71 13.23 -8.04 -1.97
C PHE A 71 13.01 -7.21 -3.20
N LEU A 72 12.41 -6.07 -3.00
CA LEU A 72 12.18 -5.13 -4.08
C LEU A 72 13.07 -3.93 -3.85
N SER A 73 13.65 -3.44 -4.91
CA SER A 73 14.48 -2.27 -4.80
C SER A 73 13.60 -1.08 -4.43
N PHE A 74 13.88 -0.46 -3.30
CA PHE A 74 13.10 0.67 -2.89
C PHE A 74 13.19 1.79 -3.93
N GLU A 75 14.40 1.99 -4.46
CA GLU A 75 14.61 3.04 -5.46
C GLU A 75 13.83 2.79 -6.73
N SER A 76 13.62 1.52 -7.09
CA SER A 76 12.90 1.23 -8.31
C SER A 76 11.40 1.14 -8.12
N GLU A 77 10.96 0.96 -6.87
CA GLU A 77 9.53 0.83 -6.61
C GLU A 77 8.87 2.12 -6.15
N VAL A 78 9.67 3.09 -5.76
CA VAL A 78 9.15 4.36 -5.28
C VAL A 78 9.72 5.47 -6.13
N VAL A 79 8.84 6.31 -6.66
CA VAL A 79 9.27 7.48 -7.43
C VAL A 79 8.77 8.72 -6.72
N SER A 80 9.45 9.84 -6.94
CA SER A 80 9.05 11.09 -6.33
C SER A 80 8.81 12.13 -7.41
N ARG A 81 7.88 13.01 -7.15
CA ARG A 81 7.56 14.12 -8.05
C ARG A 81 7.32 15.36 -7.22
N GLU A 82 7.71 16.49 -7.76
CA GLU A 82 7.48 17.75 -7.10
C GLU A 82 6.18 18.36 -7.60
N GLY A 83 5.50 19.07 -6.72
CA GLY A 83 4.23 19.69 -7.05
C GLY A 83 3.44 19.96 -5.77
N ASP A 84 2.18 20.29 -5.96
CA ASP A 84 1.29 20.54 -4.84
C ASP A 84 0.45 19.29 -4.63
N PHE A 85 0.72 18.59 -3.56
CA PHE A 85 0.04 17.33 -3.26
C PHE A 85 -0.47 17.33 -1.83
N GLU A 86 -1.41 16.43 -1.58
CA GLU A 86 -1.81 16.08 -0.23
C GLU A 86 -1.46 14.64 0.01
N CYS A 87 -0.81 14.37 1.13
CA CYS A 87 -0.43 13.02 1.48
C CYS A 87 -1.67 12.15 1.61
N ARG A 88 -1.64 11.03 0.93
CA ARG A 88 -2.81 10.16 0.88
C ARG A 88 -3.08 9.48 2.21
N ARG A 89 -2.10 9.41 3.08
CA ARG A 89 -2.25 8.77 4.36
C ARG A 89 -2.63 9.74 5.47
N CYS A 90 -1.93 10.87 5.58
CA CYS A 90 -2.16 11.78 6.69
C CYS A 90 -2.84 13.08 6.30
N GLY A 91 -2.97 13.35 5.00
CA GLY A 91 -3.67 14.55 4.54
C GLY A 91 -2.86 15.82 4.57
N ALA A 92 -1.60 15.74 4.95
CA ALA A 92 -0.77 16.94 5.03
C ALA A 92 -0.42 17.43 3.63
N SER A 93 -0.28 18.75 3.51
CA SER A 93 0.18 19.33 2.26
C SER A 93 1.66 19.04 2.09
N ILE A 94 2.04 18.58 0.92
CA ILE A 94 3.43 18.23 0.66
C ILE A 94 3.83 18.80 -0.69
N SER A 95 5.10 19.16 -0.81
CA SER A 95 5.63 19.68 -2.07
C SER A 95 6.36 18.62 -2.84
N THR A 96 6.65 17.48 -2.23
CA THR A 96 7.21 16.33 -2.93
C THR A 96 6.34 15.14 -2.60
N GLY A 97 5.76 14.55 -3.64
CA GLY A 97 4.92 13.38 -3.48
C GLY A 97 5.70 12.12 -3.84
N TYR A 98 5.59 11.12 -2.99
CA TYR A 98 6.21 9.82 -3.24
C TYR A 98 5.14 8.83 -3.64
N PHE A 99 5.40 8.09 -4.69
CA PHE A 99 4.44 7.15 -5.26
C PHE A 99 5.07 5.77 -5.32
N MET A 100 4.28 4.76 -4.94
CA MET A 100 4.70 3.38 -5.11
C MET A 100 4.32 2.95 -6.52
N ASN A 101 5.29 2.38 -7.22
CA ASN A 101 5.09 1.95 -8.60
C ASN A 101 4.70 0.48 -8.59
N LEU A 102 3.40 0.23 -8.63
CA LEU A 102 2.86 -1.12 -8.60
C LEU A 102 2.40 -1.54 -9.98
N ALA A 103 2.29 -2.84 -10.19
CA ALA A 103 1.84 -3.33 -11.49
C ALA A 103 0.44 -2.82 -11.83
N ALA A 104 -0.40 -2.65 -10.82
CA ALA A 104 -1.76 -2.16 -11.04
C ALA A 104 -1.80 -0.65 -11.23
N GLY A 105 -0.69 0.05 -11.01
CA GLY A 105 -0.64 1.49 -11.17
C GLY A 105 0.19 2.15 -10.10
N GLU A 106 0.33 3.46 -10.19
CA GLU A 106 1.02 4.21 -9.17
C GLU A 106 0.07 4.49 -8.02
N HIS A 107 0.60 4.38 -6.82
CA HIS A 107 -0.17 4.59 -5.61
C HIS A 107 0.49 5.68 -4.77
N GLY A 108 -0.21 6.73 -4.54
CA GLY A 108 0.27 7.87 -3.78
C GLY A 108 -0.58 9.07 -4.12
N PRO A 109 -0.15 10.28 -3.79
CA PRO A 109 1.17 10.63 -3.22
C PRO A 109 1.23 10.43 -1.71
N PHE A 110 2.45 10.24 -1.23
CA PHE A 110 2.71 10.16 0.21
C PHE A 110 3.82 11.14 0.56
N GLY A 111 3.79 11.64 1.79
CA GLY A 111 4.91 12.40 2.29
C GLY A 111 6.08 11.49 2.60
N SER A 112 7.26 12.08 2.84
CA SER A 112 8.46 11.30 3.05
C SER A 112 8.36 10.40 4.26
N SER A 113 7.71 10.88 5.30
CA SER A 113 7.52 10.08 6.51
C SER A 113 6.50 8.98 6.29
N CYS A 114 5.39 9.30 5.60
CA CYS A 114 4.32 8.33 5.41
C CYS A 114 4.73 7.23 4.45
N ILE A 115 5.52 7.55 3.42
CA ILE A 115 5.94 6.51 2.49
C ILE A 115 6.77 5.44 3.19
N ARG A 116 7.58 5.86 4.16
CA ARG A 116 8.37 4.91 4.92
C ARG A 116 7.49 4.03 5.79
N LYS A 117 6.48 4.63 6.42
CA LYS A 117 5.57 3.85 7.27
C LYS A 117 4.74 2.89 6.45
N VAL A 118 4.26 3.34 5.30
CA VAL A 118 3.44 2.48 4.45
C VAL A 118 4.23 1.28 3.97
N THR A 119 5.47 1.51 3.55
CA THR A 119 6.27 0.42 3.00
C THR A 119 6.96 -0.42 4.06
N GLY A 120 7.12 0.13 5.27
CA GLY A 120 7.85 -0.55 6.31
C GLY A 120 9.34 -0.26 6.31
N ARG A 121 9.77 0.64 5.45
CA ARG A 121 11.17 0.96 5.34
C ARG A 121 11.46 2.19 6.18
N GLU A 122 11.90 1.99 7.36
CA GLU A 122 12.21 3.09 8.27
C GLU A 122 13.72 3.19 8.55
#